data_943da4cf01f05f2a456a2a3a5d6053cf
#
_entry.id   943da4cf01f05f2a456a2a3a5d6053cf
#
_cell.length_a   1.000
_cell.length_b   1.000
_cell.length_c   1.000
_cell.angle_alpha   90.00
_cell.angle_beta   90.00
_cell.angle_gamma   90.00
#
_symmetry.space_group_name_H-M   'P 1'
#
loop_
_entity.id
_entity.type
_entity.pdbx_description
1 polymer ?
#
loop_
_entity_poly.entity_id
_entity_poly.type
_entity_poly.pdbx_seq_one_letter_code
_entity_poly.pdbx_strand_id
1 'polypeptide(L)'
;FNQVNRYQRHTYWTNSGLFNYVQIFVISNGVNTKYYANNRFQSFQQTFPWADVNNRNINDLTAFTDAFLNTSHLWKMIAHYIVLNETHKILMVLRPYQVYATEALINQVRNNNGNGYFWHTTGSGKTLTSFKASQIVMDLPDVHKVVFVVDRKDLDYQTMKEFNSFKPESVDVTNNTKSLVKQLSDDSKLTVTTIQKLNNAIQKKYHSNAIAHLVDKRIIFIFDECHRSQFGETHKRITGFFKNIQLFGFTGTPIFADNAYKNE
;
A
#
# COMPACT_ATOMS: atom_id res chain seq x y z
N PHE A 1 -4.17 -26.78 10.20
CA PHE A 1 -3.21 -25.78 10.64
C PHE A 1 -2.20 -26.35 11.64
N ASN A 2 -2.64 -26.94 12.74
CA ASN A 2 -1.74 -27.43 13.79
C ASN A 2 -0.69 -28.45 13.27
N GLN A 3 -1.05 -29.31 12.33
CA GLN A 3 -0.12 -30.25 11.71
C GLN A 3 0.95 -29.51 10.88
N VAL A 4 0.54 -28.57 10.03
CA VAL A 4 1.48 -27.76 9.21
C VAL A 4 2.36 -26.91 10.11
N ASN A 5 1.80 -26.29 11.16
CA ASN A 5 2.56 -25.50 12.12
C ASN A 5 3.62 -26.35 12.86
N ARG A 6 3.30 -27.61 13.19
CA ARG A 6 4.28 -28.57 13.75
C ARG A 6 5.41 -28.87 12.77
N TYR A 7 5.07 -29.16 11.50
CA TYR A 7 6.09 -29.40 10.47
C TYR A 7 6.94 -28.15 10.22
N GLN A 8 6.32 -26.98 10.20
CA GLN A 8 6.99 -25.70 10.04
C GLN A 8 8.05 -25.46 11.12
N ARG A 9 7.73 -25.77 12.38
CA ARG A 9 8.69 -25.59 13.51
C ARG A 9 9.83 -26.59 13.53
N HIS A 10 9.59 -27.82 13.11
CA HIS A 10 10.52 -28.93 13.31
C HIS A 10 11.20 -29.42 12.04
N THR A 11 10.61 -29.21 10.87
CA THR A 11 11.08 -29.81 9.62
C THR A 11 11.38 -28.78 8.54
N TYR A 12 10.48 -27.83 8.30
CA TYR A 12 10.60 -26.92 7.14
C TYR A 12 11.77 -25.92 7.25
N TRP A 13 12.15 -25.58 8.48
CA TRP A 13 13.23 -24.63 8.76
C TRP A 13 14.53 -25.29 9.23
N THR A 14 14.61 -26.62 9.20
CA THR A 14 15.84 -27.37 9.47
C THR A 14 16.63 -27.52 8.16
N ASN A 15 17.92 -27.18 8.17
CA ASN A 15 18.87 -27.44 7.09
C ASN A 15 18.45 -26.92 5.71
N SER A 16 18.53 -25.63 5.44
CA SER A 16 18.43 -25.05 4.08
C SER A 16 17.53 -25.80 3.07
N GLY A 17 16.44 -26.38 3.58
CA GLY A 17 15.53 -27.24 2.81
C GLY A 17 14.68 -26.44 1.83
N LEU A 18 14.09 -27.14 0.83
CA LEU A 18 13.25 -26.58 -0.21
C LEU A 18 12.06 -25.76 0.34
N PHE A 19 11.54 -26.14 1.52
CA PHE A 19 10.42 -25.44 2.16
C PHE A 19 10.73 -24.00 2.60
N ASN A 20 12.00 -23.63 2.72
CA ASN A 20 12.38 -22.24 3.00
C ASN A 20 12.01 -21.29 1.84
N TYR A 21 11.89 -21.82 0.64
CA TYR A 21 11.53 -21.06 -0.57
C TYR A 21 10.03 -21.02 -0.86
N VAL A 22 9.23 -21.82 -0.13
CA VAL A 22 7.76 -21.74 -0.22
C VAL A 22 7.30 -20.43 0.39
N GLN A 23 6.52 -19.65 -0.34
CA GLN A 23 6.08 -18.32 0.10
C GLN A 23 4.68 -18.32 0.69
N ILE A 24 3.79 -19.16 0.15
CA ILE A 24 2.38 -19.25 0.56
C ILE A 24 2.05 -20.70 0.88
N PHE A 25 1.37 -20.91 1.99
CA PHE A 25 0.72 -22.18 2.34
C PHE A 25 -0.79 -22.06 2.16
N VAL A 26 -1.38 -23.17 1.71
CA VAL A 26 -2.83 -23.37 1.68
C VAL A 26 -3.17 -24.55 2.57
N ILE A 27 -4.17 -24.39 3.41
CA ILE A 27 -4.70 -25.43 4.30
C ILE A 27 -6.20 -25.59 4.08
N SER A 28 -6.68 -26.83 4.07
CA SER A 28 -8.09 -27.13 3.89
C SER A 28 -8.51 -28.39 4.69
N ASN A 29 -9.79 -28.44 5.05
CA ASN A 29 -10.48 -29.63 5.52
C ASN A 29 -11.62 -30.03 4.55
N GLY A 30 -11.58 -29.54 3.31
CA GLY A 30 -12.60 -29.73 2.28
C GLY A 30 -13.68 -28.64 2.29
N VAL A 31 -14.13 -28.21 3.46
CA VAL A 31 -15.21 -27.23 3.63
C VAL A 31 -14.68 -25.82 3.93
N ASN A 32 -13.55 -25.73 4.63
CA ASN A 32 -12.92 -24.46 4.98
C ASN A 32 -11.47 -24.46 4.47
N THR A 33 -11.19 -23.58 3.53
CA THR A 33 -9.87 -23.42 2.92
C THR A 33 -9.33 -22.04 3.23
N LYS A 34 -8.06 -21.96 3.61
CA LYS A 34 -7.37 -20.72 3.97
C LYS A 34 -5.96 -20.72 3.41
N TYR A 35 -5.40 -19.52 3.23
CA TYR A 35 -4.02 -19.31 2.84
C TYR A 35 -3.29 -18.40 3.84
N TYR A 36 -1.96 -18.45 3.85
CA TYR A 36 -1.11 -17.60 4.69
C TYR A 36 0.34 -17.62 4.19
N ALA A 37 1.12 -16.62 4.60
CA ALA A 37 2.53 -16.53 4.25
C ALA A 37 3.39 -17.50 5.09
N ASN A 38 4.50 -17.96 4.52
CA ASN A 38 5.42 -18.87 5.20
C ASN A 38 6.31 -18.12 6.19
N ASN A 39 5.97 -18.21 7.47
CA ASN A 39 6.80 -17.70 8.57
C ASN A 39 7.05 -18.77 9.61
N ARG A 40 8.22 -18.74 10.22
CA ARG A 40 8.63 -19.75 11.24
C ARG A 40 7.68 -19.83 12.43
N PHE A 41 7.14 -18.67 12.83
CA PHE A 41 6.20 -18.53 13.94
C PHE A 41 4.88 -17.93 13.42
N GLN A 42 4.03 -18.78 12.89
CA GLN A 42 2.74 -18.38 12.31
C GLN A 42 1.60 -18.61 13.30
N SER A 43 0.74 -17.62 13.48
CA SER A 43 -0.52 -17.74 14.23
C SER A 43 -1.66 -18.16 13.31
N PHE A 44 -2.59 -18.97 13.80
CA PHE A 44 -3.82 -19.28 13.07
C PHE A 44 -4.66 -18.04 12.77
N GLN A 45 -4.59 -17.01 13.59
CA GLN A 45 -5.26 -15.72 13.35
C GLN A 45 -4.74 -14.97 12.11
N GLN A 46 -3.56 -15.35 11.63
CA GLN A 46 -2.94 -14.79 10.42
C GLN A 46 -3.21 -15.64 9.18
N THR A 47 -4.20 -16.54 9.23
CA THR A 47 -4.67 -17.31 8.08
C THR A 47 -5.96 -16.71 7.55
N PHE A 48 -6.11 -16.60 6.23
CA PHE A 48 -7.21 -15.88 5.59
C PHE A 48 -7.95 -16.79 4.62
N PRO A 49 -9.31 -16.77 4.60
CA PRO A 49 -10.06 -17.31 3.48
C PRO A 49 -9.82 -16.43 2.25
N TRP A 50 -9.96 -16.98 1.06
CA TRP A 50 -10.12 -16.15 -0.12
C TRP A 50 -11.57 -15.63 -0.18
N ALA A 51 -11.78 -14.46 -0.77
CA ALA A 51 -13.10 -13.88 -0.95
C ALA A 51 -13.24 -13.30 -2.36
N ASP A 52 -14.47 -13.18 -2.83
CA ASP A 52 -14.79 -12.50 -4.08
C ASP A 52 -14.77 -10.96 -3.93
N VAL A 53 -15.05 -10.23 -5.02
CA VAL A 53 -15.09 -8.76 -5.03
C VAL A 53 -16.17 -8.16 -4.11
N ASN A 54 -17.18 -8.96 -3.74
CA ASN A 54 -18.24 -8.56 -2.83
C ASN A 54 -17.92 -8.95 -1.38
N ASN A 55 -16.68 -9.35 -1.11
CA ASN A 55 -16.19 -9.83 0.18
C ASN A 55 -16.92 -11.08 0.72
N ARG A 56 -17.40 -11.95 -0.17
CA ARG A 56 -18.00 -13.23 0.16
C ARG A 56 -16.91 -14.29 0.19
N ASN A 57 -16.75 -14.98 1.32
CA ASN A 57 -15.71 -15.98 1.50
C ASN A 57 -15.94 -17.19 0.57
N ILE A 58 -14.88 -17.63 -0.08
CA ILE A 58 -14.81 -18.85 -0.88
C ILE A 58 -14.10 -19.90 -0.04
N ASN A 59 -14.88 -20.67 0.71
CA ASN A 59 -14.35 -21.64 1.70
C ASN A 59 -14.20 -23.04 1.14
N ASP A 60 -15.09 -23.48 0.24
CA ASP A 60 -15.04 -24.79 -0.39
C ASP A 60 -13.72 -24.99 -1.14
N LEU A 61 -13.13 -26.20 -1.02
CA LEU A 61 -11.81 -26.47 -1.59
C LEU A 61 -11.81 -26.36 -3.11
N THR A 62 -12.84 -26.84 -3.81
CA THR A 62 -12.92 -26.83 -5.26
C THR A 62 -13.04 -25.39 -5.75
N ALA A 63 -14.01 -24.64 -5.21
CA ALA A 63 -14.20 -23.23 -5.55
C ALA A 63 -12.98 -22.38 -5.21
N PHE A 64 -12.30 -22.67 -4.09
CA PHE A 64 -11.03 -21.99 -3.73
C PHE A 64 -9.93 -22.32 -4.74
N THR A 65 -9.82 -23.56 -5.17
CA THR A 65 -8.81 -23.99 -6.15
C THR A 65 -9.00 -23.25 -7.46
N ASP A 66 -10.23 -23.16 -7.95
CA ASP A 66 -10.54 -22.44 -9.20
C ASP A 66 -10.27 -20.95 -9.09
N ALA A 67 -10.61 -20.33 -7.95
CA ALA A 67 -10.44 -18.89 -7.75
C ALA A 67 -9.00 -18.48 -7.41
N PHE A 68 -8.32 -19.22 -6.54
CA PHE A 68 -7.03 -18.83 -5.96
C PHE A 68 -5.82 -19.55 -6.57
N LEU A 69 -5.94 -20.87 -6.82
CA LEU A 69 -4.82 -21.67 -7.30
C LEU A 69 -4.68 -21.71 -8.82
N ASN A 70 -5.53 -21.01 -9.58
CA ASN A 70 -5.27 -20.87 -11.00
C ASN A 70 -3.93 -20.17 -11.23
N THR A 71 -3.20 -20.61 -12.26
CA THR A 71 -1.81 -20.21 -12.50
C THR A 71 -1.62 -18.69 -12.58
N SER A 72 -2.52 -17.98 -13.24
CA SER A 72 -2.42 -16.52 -13.40
C SER A 72 -2.59 -15.78 -12.07
N HIS A 73 -3.57 -16.21 -11.26
CA HIS A 73 -3.82 -15.58 -9.95
C HIS A 73 -2.71 -15.90 -8.96
N LEU A 74 -2.32 -17.19 -8.86
CA LEU A 74 -1.26 -17.61 -7.94
C LEU A 74 0.07 -16.91 -8.26
N TRP A 75 0.40 -16.76 -9.55
CA TRP A 75 1.58 -15.99 -9.96
C TRP A 75 1.52 -14.56 -9.48
N LYS A 76 0.38 -13.88 -9.64
CA LYS A 76 0.20 -12.51 -9.12
C LYS A 76 0.34 -12.45 -7.59
N MET A 77 -0.25 -13.42 -6.87
CA MET A 77 -0.14 -13.48 -5.42
C MET A 77 1.31 -13.56 -4.97
N ILE A 78 2.12 -14.39 -5.63
CA ILE A 78 3.53 -14.58 -5.30
C ILE A 78 4.38 -13.37 -5.74
N ALA A 79 4.22 -12.92 -6.99
CA ALA A 79 5.08 -11.89 -7.57
C ALA A 79 4.73 -10.46 -7.11
N HIS A 80 3.44 -10.18 -6.87
CA HIS A 80 2.97 -8.81 -6.62
C HIS A 80 2.39 -8.59 -5.23
N TYR A 81 1.81 -9.61 -4.56
CA TYR A 81 1.01 -9.39 -3.34
C TYR A 81 1.63 -9.98 -2.07
N ILE A 82 2.88 -10.40 -2.15
CA ILE A 82 3.73 -10.66 -0.99
C ILE A 82 4.49 -9.38 -0.63
N VAL A 83 4.59 -9.12 0.65
CA VAL A 83 5.40 -8.04 1.21
C VAL A 83 6.38 -8.62 2.23
N LEU A 84 7.65 -8.34 2.05
CA LEU A 84 8.66 -8.64 3.05
C LEU A 84 8.74 -7.48 4.04
N ASN A 85 8.46 -7.76 5.31
CA ASN A 85 8.77 -6.84 6.39
C ASN A 85 10.24 -7.04 6.79
N GLU A 86 11.12 -6.18 6.30
CA GLU A 86 12.55 -6.34 6.45
C GLU A 86 13.02 -6.15 7.90
N THR A 87 12.34 -5.31 8.67
CA THR A 87 12.67 -5.09 10.09
C THR A 87 12.35 -6.32 10.92
N HIS A 88 11.21 -6.94 10.72
CA HIS A 88 10.78 -8.11 11.50
C HIS A 88 11.16 -9.45 10.85
N LYS A 89 11.72 -9.43 9.65
CA LYS A 89 12.10 -10.63 8.87
C LYS A 89 10.92 -11.59 8.66
N ILE A 90 9.74 -11.04 8.37
CA ILE A 90 8.52 -11.82 8.12
C ILE A 90 7.95 -11.54 6.74
N LEU A 91 7.39 -12.57 6.13
CA LEU A 91 6.58 -12.44 4.92
C LEU A 91 5.14 -12.11 5.31
N MET A 92 4.53 -11.22 4.57
CA MET A 92 3.13 -10.88 4.66
C MET A 92 2.48 -11.12 3.30
N VAL A 93 1.28 -11.67 3.29
CA VAL A 93 0.46 -11.83 2.08
C VAL A 93 -0.78 -10.97 2.20
N LEU A 94 -1.13 -10.25 1.15
CA LEU A 94 -2.32 -9.40 1.14
C LEU A 94 -3.60 -10.22 1.30
N ARG A 95 -4.56 -9.65 2.03
CA ARG A 95 -5.92 -10.17 2.16
C ARG A 95 -6.73 -9.87 0.89
N PRO A 96 -7.83 -10.60 0.59
CA PRO A 96 -8.59 -10.42 -0.65
C PRO A 96 -8.96 -8.96 -0.93
N TYR A 97 -9.57 -8.27 0.02
CA TYR A 97 -9.98 -6.87 -0.15
C TYR A 97 -8.79 -5.91 -0.38
N GLN A 98 -7.61 -6.22 0.15
CA GLN A 98 -6.38 -5.46 -0.09
C GLN A 98 -5.87 -5.67 -1.52
N VAL A 99 -5.97 -6.90 -2.02
CA VAL A 99 -5.64 -7.24 -3.42
C VAL A 99 -6.57 -6.47 -4.36
N TYR A 100 -7.89 -6.56 -4.15
CA TYR A 100 -8.86 -5.84 -5.00
C TYR A 100 -8.68 -4.32 -4.96
N ALA A 101 -8.42 -3.74 -3.78
CA ALA A 101 -8.15 -2.32 -3.66
C ALA A 101 -6.87 -1.91 -4.41
N THR A 102 -5.81 -2.72 -4.30
CA THR A 102 -4.56 -2.49 -5.02
C THR A 102 -4.78 -2.60 -6.54
N GLU A 103 -5.48 -3.62 -7.02
CA GLU A 103 -5.79 -3.79 -8.45
C GLU A 103 -6.66 -2.66 -8.98
N ALA A 104 -7.67 -2.22 -8.22
CA ALA A 104 -8.52 -1.09 -8.60
C ALA A 104 -7.69 0.20 -8.78
N LEU A 105 -6.77 0.48 -7.85
CA LEU A 105 -5.88 1.63 -7.96
C LEU A 105 -4.98 1.52 -9.20
N ILE A 106 -4.34 0.37 -9.42
CA ILE A 106 -3.47 0.14 -10.57
C ILE A 106 -4.25 0.32 -11.89
N ASN A 107 -5.45 -0.23 -11.99
CA ASN A 107 -6.29 -0.11 -13.18
C ASN A 107 -6.73 1.35 -13.41
N GLN A 108 -7.06 2.08 -12.34
CA GLN A 108 -7.40 3.51 -12.42
C GLN A 108 -6.21 4.33 -12.95
N VAL A 109 -4.98 4.02 -12.45
CA VAL A 109 -3.76 4.67 -12.95
C VAL A 109 -3.51 4.31 -14.41
N ARG A 110 -3.52 3.02 -14.77
CA ARG A 110 -3.26 2.56 -16.15
C ARG A 110 -4.19 3.17 -17.17
N ASN A 111 -5.47 3.28 -16.84
CA ASN A 111 -6.50 3.82 -17.74
C ASN A 111 -6.60 5.34 -17.68
N ASN A 112 -5.82 6.00 -16.82
CA ASN A 112 -5.88 7.44 -16.58
C ASN A 112 -7.30 7.98 -16.29
N ASN A 113 -8.09 7.20 -15.51
CA ASN A 113 -9.51 7.48 -15.24
C ASN A 113 -9.76 8.52 -14.15
N GLY A 114 -8.80 9.43 -13.90
CA GLY A 114 -8.92 10.48 -12.90
C GLY A 114 -8.54 10.03 -11.48
N ASN A 115 -9.05 10.75 -10.49
CA ASN A 115 -8.75 10.55 -9.08
C ASN A 115 -9.61 9.46 -8.44
N GLY A 116 -9.23 8.99 -7.25
CA GLY A 116 -9.99 7.98 -6.52
C GLY A 116 -9.78 8.02 -5.01
N TYR A 117 -10.62 7.31 -4.28
CA TYR A 117 -10.42 7.09 -2.84
C TYR A 117 -10.81 5.66 -2.45
N PHE A 118 -10.21 5.19 -1.36
CA PHE A 118 -10.45 3.88 -0.78
C PHE A 118 -10.94 4.02 0.65
N TRP A 119 -12.11 3.48 0.90
CA TRP A 119 -12.69 3.43 2.23
C TRP A 119 -12.30 2.11 2.89
N HIS A 120 -11.33 2.18 3.77
CA HIS A 120 -10.85 1.05 4.56
C HIS A 120 -11.05 1.34 6.03
N THR A 121 -11.70 0.45 6.76
CA THR A 121 -11.90 0.59 8.22
C THR A 121 -10.57 0.63 8.97
N THR A 122 -10.58 1.23 10.16
CA THR A 122 -9.40 1.26 11.04
C THR A 122 -8.94 -0.17 11.35
N GLY A 123 -7.64 -0.41 11.35
CA GLY A 123 -7.07 -1.74 11.60
C GLY A 123 -7.15 -2.72 10.42
N SER A 124 -7.70 -2.34 9.27
CA SER A 124 -7.76 -3.20 8.07
C SER A 124 -6.43 -3.33 7.31
N GLY A 125 -5.37 -2.66 7.77
CA GLY A 125 -4.06 -2.66 7.09
C GLY A 125 -4.00 -1.70 5.90
N LYS A 126 -4.59 -0.50 6.04
CA LYS A 126 -4.49 0.59 5.04
C LYS A 126 -3.06 0.86 4.61
N THR A 127 -2.15 0.99 5.59
CA THR A 127 -0.73 1.27 5.35
C THR A 127 -0.08 0.21 4.48
N LEU A 128 -0.34 -1.07 4.75
CA LEU A 128 0.18 -2.18 3.93
C LEU A 128 -0.37 -2.13 2.50
N THR A 129 -1.68 -1.87 2.35
CA THR A 129 -2.34 -1.80 1.05
C THR A 129 -1.82 -0.63 0.22
N SER A 130 -1.75 0.56 0.81
CA SER A 130 -1.27 1.78 0.14
C SER A 130 0.21 1.73 -0.19
N PHE A 131 1.04 1.15 0.70
CA PHE A 131 2.45 0.88 0.44
C PHE A 131 2.62 -0.06 -0.76
N LYS A 132 1.91 -1.18 -0.76
CA LYS A 132 2.01 -2.16 -1.86
C LYS A 132 1.51 -1.58 -3.19
N ALA A 133 0.41 -0.84 -3.17
CA ALA A 133 -0.07 -0.11 -4.34
C ALA A 133 0.98 0.88 -4.86
N SER A 134 1.62 1.65 -3.96
CA SER A 134 2.70 2.58 -4.33
C SER A 134 3.87 1.88 -5.01
N GLN A 135 4.30 0.72 -4.47
CA GLN A 135 5.38 -0.07 -5.07
C GLN A 135 5.06 -0.54 -6.49
N ILE A 136 3.84 -1.01 -6.74
CA ILE A 136 3.46 -1.52 -8.06
C ILE A 136 3.28 -0.35 -9.04
N VAL A 137 2.67 0.75 -8.60
CA VAL A 137 2.41 1.91 -9.44
C VAL A 137 3.71 2.61 -9.86
N MET A 138 4.72 2.70 -8.98
CA MET A 138 5.99 3.34 -9.35
C MET A 138 6.75 2.60 -10.46
N ASP A 139 6.46 1.33 -10.67
CA ASP A 139 7.08 0.51 -11.73
C ASP A 139 6.33 0.60 -13.07
N LEU A 140 5.19 1.30 -13.12
CA LEU A 140 4.49 1.53 -14.39
C LEU A 140 5.32 2.45 -15.29
N PRO A 141 5.45 2.12 -16.61
CA PRO A 141 6.41 2.78 -17.49
C PRO A 141 6.15 4.26 -17.72
N ASP A 142 4.90 4.69 -17.62
CA ASP A 142 4.45 6.06 -17.85
C ASP A 142 4.33 6.88 -16.55
N VAL A 143 4.58 6.29 -15.39
CA VAL A 143 4.62 6.98 -14.10
C VAL A 143 6.04 7.47 -13.82
N HIS A 144 6.20 8.78 -13.72
CA HIS A 144 7.49 9.38 -13.41
C HIS A 144 7.84 9.25 -11.93
N LYS A 145 6.87 9.53 -11.04
CA LYS A 145 7.09 9.47 -9.59
C LYS A 145 5.78 9.17 -8.83
N VAL A 146 5.90 8.47 -7.72
CA VAL A 146 4.82 8.30 -6.73
C VAL A 146 5.18 9.11 -5.48
N VAL A 147 4.27 9.95 -5.02
CA VAL A 147 4.42 10.72 -3.79
C VAL A 147 3.39 10.26 -2.76
N PHE A 148 3.87 9.60 -1.72
CA PHE A 148 3.03 9.18 -0.61
C PHE A 148 2.98 10.27 0.46
N VAL A 149 1.78 10.73 0.78
CA VAL A 149 1.57 11.89 1.66
C VAL A 149 0.84 11.46 2.92
N VAL A 150 1.45 11.71 4.07
CA VAL A 150 0.90 11.43 5.40
C VAL A 150 0.56 12.73 6.13
N ASP A 151 -0.41 12.67 7.08
CA ASP A 151 -0.70 13.79 7.96
C ASP A 151 0.29 13.83 9.15
N ARG A 152 0.58 15.03 9.65
CA ARG A 152 1.65 15.28 10.62
C ARG A 152 1.35 14.83 12.06
N LYS A 153 0.08 14.74 12.48
CA LYS A 153 -0.21 14.80 13.92
C LYS A 153 -0.12 13.48 14.70
N ASP A 154 -0.47 12.35 14.11
CA ASP A 154 -0.58 11.10 14.88
C ASP A 154 -0.04 9.86 14.18
N LEU A 155 0.10 9.91 12.86
CA LEU A 155 0.48 8.75 12.03
C LEU A 155 1.93 8.82 11.54
N ASP A 156 2.55 9.98 11.65
CA ASP A 156 3.86 10.28 11.09
C ASP A 156 4.91 9.24 11.48
N TYR A 157 5.04 8.99 12.79
CA TYR A 157 6.05 8.06 13.29
C TYR A 157 5.67 6.60 13.01
N GLN A 158 4.40 6.24 13.20
CA GLN A 158 3.96 4.85 13.03
C GLN A 158 3.89 4.46 11.56
N THR A 159 3.32 5.30 10.70
CA THR A 159 3.28 5.05 9.25
C THR A 159 4.69 5.05 8.65
N MET A 160 5.55 6.00 9.04
CA MET A 160 6.96 6.01 8.61
C MET A 160 7.72 4.78 9.10
N LYS A 161 7.49 4.36 10.35
CA LYS A 161 8.06 3.14 10.90
C LYS A 161 7.59 1.90 10.15
N GLU A 162 6.31 1.83 9.79
CA GLU A 162 5.76 0.75 8.98
C GLU A 162 6.36 0.75 7.57
N PHE A 163 6.43 1.91 6.89
CA PHE A 163 7.07 2.01 5.57
C PHE A 163 8.54 1.62 5.62
N ASN A 164 9.30 2.13 6.61
CA ASN A 164 10.69 1.76 6.78
C ASN A 164 10.86 0.29 7.20
N SER A 165 9.84 -0.34 7.82
CA SER A 165 9.88 -1.76 8.14
C SER A 165 9.71 -2.63 6.89
N PHE A 166 8.96 -2.14 5.88
CA PHE A 166 8.81 -2.81 4.60
C PHE A 166 10.00 -2.56 3.67
N LYS A 167 10.51 -1.33 3.65
CA LYS A 167 11.70 -0.97 2.88
C LYS A 167 12.52 0.06 3.67
N PRO A 168 13.68 -0.33 4.25
CA PRO A 168 14.56 0.60 4.97
C PRO A 168 14.92 1.81 4.12
N GLU A 169 15.04 2.98 4.78
CA GLU A 169 15.39 4.27 4.16
C GLU A 169 14.40 4.77 3.09
N SER A 170 13.22 4.15 2.97
CA SER A 170 12.19 4.62 2.02
C SER A 170 11.56 5.94 2.44
N VAL A 171 11.67 6.30 3.71
CA VAL A 171 11.09 7.51 4.29
C VAL A 171 12.18 8.36 4.91
N ASP A 172 12.34 9.57 4.41
CA ASP A 172 13.19 10.57 5.07
C ASP A 172 12.45 11.18 6.27
N VAL A 173 12.93 10.84 7.47
CA VAL A 173 12.40 11.31 8.75
C VAL A 173 12.81 12.76 9.04
N THR A 174 13.66 13.38 8.21
CA THR A 174 14.14 14.74 8.46
C THR A 174 13.01 15.77 8.37
N ASN A 175 12.96 16.69 9.35
CA ASN A 175 12.01 17.79 9.39
C ASN A 175 12.28 18.89 8.34
N ASN A 176 13.06 18.60 7.31
CA ASN A 176 13.57 19.63 6.40
C ASN A 176 12.91 19.53 5.00
N THR A 177 12.23 20.60 4.60
CA THR A 177 11.68 20.76 3.24
C THR A 177 12.76 20.64 2.15
N LYS A 178 14.02 21.02 2.43
CA LYS A 178 15.13 20.90 1.47
C LYS A 178 15.40 19.44 1.10
N SER A 179 15.30 18.51 2.06
CA SER A 179 15.45 17.07 1.82
C SER A 179 14.34 16.58 0.90
N LEU A 180 13.08 16.95 1.14
CA LEU A 180 11.97 16.63 0.25
C LEU A 180 12.21 17.14 -1.18
N VAL A 181 12.63 18.39 -1.33
CA VAL A 181 12.94 18.99 -2.65
C VAL A 181 14.03 18.20 -3.37
N LYS A 182 15.07 17.75 -2.65
CA LYS A 182 16.12 16.89 -3.20
C LYS A 182 15.55 15.54 -3.66
N GLN A 183 14.76 14.86 -2.82
CA GLN A 183 14.12 13.57 -3.18
C GLN A 183 13.12 13.69 -4.34
N LEU A 184 12.39 14.81 -4.43
CA LEU A 184 11.51 15.06 -5.57
C LEU A 184 12.30 15.25 -6.86
N SER A 185 13.52 15.80 -6.77
CA SER A 185 14.38 16.12 -7.93
C SER A 185 15.33 14.99 -8.32
N ASP A 186 15.51 13.97 -7.46
CA ASP A 186 16.36 12.81 -7.75
C ASP A 186 15.60 11.73 -8.56
N ASP A 187 16.30 10.66 -8.92
CA ASP A 187 15.76 9.52 -9.69
C ASP A 187 14.88 8.57 -8.86
N SER A 188 14.68 8.86 -7.56
CA SER A 188 13.82 8.05 -6.71
C SER A 188 12.37 8.07 -7.19
N LYS A 189 11.85 6.92 -7.53
CA LYS A 189 10.46 6.79 -8.02
C LYS A 189 9.40 6.89 -6.93
N LEU A 190 9.74 6.63 -5.66
CA LEU A 190 8.84 6.75 -4.51
C LEU A 190 9.40 7.75 -3.51
N THR A 191 8.59 8.74 -3.17
CA THR A 191 8.88 9.73 -2.13
C THR A 191 7.78 9.70 -1.07
N VAL A 192 8.15 9.61 0.21
CA VAL A 192 7.19 9.69 1.32
C VAL A 192 7.38 11.03 2.04
N THR A 193 6.30 11.77 2.24
CA THR A 193 6.35 13.11 2.81
C THR A 193 5.11 13.44 3.64
N THR A 194 5.15 14.59 4.32
CA THR A 194 3.99 15.13 5.03
C THR A 194 3.30 16.22 4.23
N ILE A 195 2.01 16.44 4.53
CA ILE A 195 1.22 17.53 3.93
C ILE A 195 1.93 18.88 4.08
N GLN A 196 2.50 19.18 5.26
CA GLN A 196 3.15 20.46 5.53
C GLN A 196 4.44 20.64 4.72
N LYS A 197 5.27 19.60 4.60
CA LYS A 197 6.50 19.66 3.80
C LYS A 197 6.17 19.87 2.33
N LEU A 198 5.17 19.15 1.82
CA LEU A 198 4.72 19.29 0.43
C LEU A 198 4.18 20.69 0.16
N ASN A 199 3.33 21.24 1.04
CA ASN A 199 2.85 22.61 0.95
C ASN A 199 4.01 23.62 0.93
N ASN A 200 4.99 23.49 1.83
CA ASN A 200 6.16 24.35 1.87
C ASN A 200 7.03 24.25 0.61
N ALA A 201 7.15 23.06 0.02
CA ALA A 201 7.88 22.84 -1.21
C ALA A 201 7.23 23.56 -2.40
N ILE A 202 5.90 23.58 -2.46
CA ILE A 202 5.14 24.23 -3.53
C ILE A 202 5.07 25.74 -3.34
N GLN A 203 4.87 26.24 -2.11
CA GLN A 203 4.63 27.66 -1.85
C GLN A 203 5.89 28.53 -1.86
N LYS A 204 7.01 28.02 -1.33
CA LYS A 204 8.23 28.83 -1.25
C LYS A 204 8.90 28.89 -2.60
N LYS A 205 8.99 30.08 -3.20
CA LYS A 205 9.53 30.34 -4.54
C LYS A 205 10.88 29.65 -4.81
N TYR A 206 11.78 29.62 -3.84
CA TYR A 206 13.07 28.93 -3.96
C TYR A 206 12.88 27.41 -4.16
N HIS A 207 11.96 26.78 -3.41
CA HIS A 207 11.71 25.34 -3.50
C HIS A 207 10.90 24.97 -4.74
N SER A 208 9.87 25.76 -5.07
CA SER A 208 9.03 25.52 -6.24
C SER A 208 9.82 25.65 -7.55
N ASN A 209 10.76 26.58 -7.63
CA ASN A 209 11.67 26.68 -8.79
C ASN A 209 12.54 25.42 -8.95
N ALA A 210 13.03 24.84 -7.85
CA ALA A 210 13.85 23.63 -7.89
C ALA A 210 13.09 22.39 -8.40
N ILE A 211 11.77 22.32 -8.16
CA ILE A 211 10.90 21.22 -8.62
C ILE A 211 10.05 21.59 -9.85
N ALA A 212 10.28 22.72 -10.48
CA ALA A 212 9.51 23.20 -11.63
C ALA A 212 9.56 22.22 -12.84
N HIS A 213 10.65 21.47 -12.98
CA HIS A 213 10.80 20.46 -14.03
C HIS A 213 9.81 19.28 -13.89
N LEU A 214 9.15 19.15 -12.74
CA LEU A 214 8.16 18.12 -12.45
C LEU A 214 6.72 18.52 -12.83
N VAL A 215 6.47 19.78 -13.17
CA VAL A 215 5.12 20.33 -13.40
C VAL A 215 4.31 19.52 -14.41
N ASP A 216 4.92 19.11 -15.52
CA ASP A 216 4.27 18.36 -16.59
C ASP A 216 4.54 16.84 -16.53
N LYS A 217 5.33 16.39 -15.54
CA LYS A 217 5.62 14.97 -15.36
C LYS A 217 4.41 14.24 -14.75
N ARG A 218 4.22 12.98 -15.14
CA ARG A 218 3.14 12.16 -14.57
C ARG A 218 3.48 11.73 -13.16
N ILE A 219 2.78 12.29 -12.18
CA ILE A 219 2.99 12.03 -10.75
C ILE A 219 1.70 11.49 -10.14
N ILE A 220 1.83 10.41 -9.38
CA ILE A 220 0.72 9.82 -8.64
C ILE A 220 0.88 10.18 -7.17
N PHE A 221 -0.11 10.87 -6.61
CA PHE A 221 -0.16 11.19 -5.19
C PHE A 221 -1.06 10.20 -4.46
N ILE A 222 -0.56 9.61 -3.38
CA ILE A 222 -1.33 8.72 -2.51
C ILE A 222 -1.37 9.34 -1.12
N PHE A 223 -2.57 9.62 -0.63
CA PHE A 223 -2.79 10.25 0.68
C PHE A 223 -3.30 9.24 1.68
N ASP A 224 -2.63 9.15 2.83
CA ASP A 224 -3.19 8.46 3.99
C ASP A 224 -4.05 9.42 4.80
N GLU A 225 -5.17 8.93 5.35
CA GLU A 225 -6.17 9.70 6.13
C GLU A 225 -6.65 10.99 5.42
N CYS A 226 -7.04 10.88 4.16
CA CYS A 226 -7.38 12.01 3.28
C CYS A 226 -8.63 12.83 3.72
N HIS A 227 -9.37 12.39 4.75
CA HIS A 227 -10.54 13.11 5.30
C HIS A 227 -10.16 14.32 6.17
N ARG A 228 -8.89 14.50 6.54
CA ARG A 228 -8.48 15.56 7.46
C ARG A 228 -8.56 16.95 6.82
N SER A 229 -8.83 17.96 7.65
CA SER A 229 -9.20 19.33 7.28
C SER A 229 -8.23 20.06 6.32
N GLN A 230 -6.95 19.73 6.35
CA GLN A 230 -5.95 20.36 5.48
C GLN A 230 -5.92 19.81 4.05
N PHE A 231 -6.67 18.73 3.76
CA PHE A 231 -6.64 18.10 2.44
C PHE A 231 -7.18 19.03 1.34
N GLY A 232 -8.26 19.77 1.57
CA GLY A 232 -8.88 20.63 0.56
C GLY A 232 -7.97 21.77 0.06
N GLU A 233 -7.23 22.45 0.95
CA GLU A 233 -6.26 23.46 0.54
C GLU A 233 -5.03 22.85 -0.13
N THR A 234 -4.54 21.75 0.41
CA THR A 234 -3.40 21.02 -0.15
C THR A 234 -3.74 20.51 -1.56
N HIS A 235 -4.94 19.96 -1.74
CA HIS A 235 -5.44 19.55 -3.05
C HIS A 235 -5.39 20.69 -4.07
N LYS A 236 -5.94 21.88 -3.72
CA LYS A 236 -5.91 23.05 -4.60
C LYS A 236 -4.47 23.48 -4.96
N ARG A 237 -3.55 23.41 -4.01
CA ARG A 237 -2.14 23.79 -4.24
C ARG A 237 -1.42 22.78 -5.14
N ILE A 238 -1.64 21.49 -4.91
CA ILE A 238 -1.04 20.42 -5.72
C ILE A 238 -1.57 20.50 -7.16
N THR A 239 -2.88 20.58 -7.35
CA THR A 239 -3.51 20.67 -8.68
C THR A 239 -3.19 21.99 -9.40
N GLY A 240 -2.92 23.07 -8.65
CA GLY A 240 -2.47 24.33 -9.20
C GLY A 240 -1.00 24.33 -9.65
N PHE A 241 -0.16 23.52 -9.02
CA PHE A 241 1.27 23.44 -9.34
C PHE A 241 1.58 22.35 -10.37
N PHE A 242 1.12 21.12 -10.16
CA PHE A 242 1.36 19.99 -11.06
C PHE A 242 0.19 19.83 -12.03
N LYS A 243 0.46 19.58 -13.31
CA LYS A 243 -0.56 19.52 -14.36
C LYS A 243 -0.95 18.11 -14.76
N ASN A 244 -0.03 17.14 -14.62
CA ASN A 244 -0.25 15.76 -15.03
C ASN A 244 -0.22 14.83 -13.80
N ILE A 245 -1.31 14.82 -13.04
CA ILE A 245 -1.38 14.09 -11.78
C ILE A 245 -2.67 13.30 -11.62
N GLN A 246 -2.59 12.26 -10.81
CA GLN A 246 -3.74 11.58 -10.22
C GLN A 246 -3.59 11.52 -8.70
N LEU A 247 -4.70 11.68 -8.00
CA LEU A 247 -4.77 11.75 -6.54
C LEU A 247 -5.58 10.55 -6.02
N PHE A 248 -5.00 9.78 -5.12
CA PHE A 248 -5.67 8.66 -4.47
C PHE A 248 -5.66 8.86 -2.96
N GLY A 249 -6.83 8.73 -2.33
CA GLY A 249 -6.97 8.87 -0.89
C GLY A 249 -7.33 7.56 -0.21
N PHE A 250 -6.69 7.24 0.91
CA PHE A 250 -7.08 6.17 1.81
C PHE A 250 -7.68 6.79 3.07
N THR A 251 -8.83 6.27 3.53
CA THR A 251 -9.50 6.78 4.74
C THR A 251 -10.31 5.72 5.45
N GLY A 252 -10.36 5.81 6.78
CA GLY A 252 -11.28 5.00 7.60
C GLY A 252 -12.62 5.67 7.83
N THR A 253 -12.70 6.99 7.67
CA THR A 253 -13.86 7.83 7.96
C THR A 253 -14.08 8.84 6.83
N PRO A 254 -14.67 8.43 5.70
CA PRO A 254 -14.92 9.35 4.60
C PRO A 254 -15.91 10.45 5.01
N ILE A 255 -15.67 11.66 4.52
CA ILE A 255 -16.60 12.79 4.70
C ILE A 255 -17.46 12.85 3.44
N PHE A 256 -18.75 12.58 3.62
CA PHE A 256 -19.80 12.76 2.59
C PHE A 256 -20.51 14.09 2.80
N ALA A 257 -21.27 14.53 1.81
CA ALA A 257 -22.05 15.77 1.89
C ALA A 257 -22.99 15.80 3.12
N ASP A 258 -23.54 14.65 3.51
CA ASP A 258 -24.48 14.50 4.62
C ASP A 258 -23.82 14.58 6.01
N ASN A 259 -22.51 14.32 6.09
CA ASN A 259 -21.75 14.38 7.36
C ASN A 259 -20.66 15.45 7.38
N ALA A 260 -20.59 16.30 6.35
CA ALA A 260 -19.70 17.44 6.32
C ALA A 260 -20.23 18.55 7.24
N TYR A 261 -19.46 18.92 8.26
CA TYR A 261 -19.76 20.14 9.02
C TYR A 261 -19.62 21.33 8.07
N LYS A 262 -20.72 22.05 7.84
CA LYS A 262 -20.67 23.39 7.26
C LYS A 262 -20.11 24.30 8.35
N ASN A 263 -18.86 24.72 8.22
CA ASN A 263 -18.39 25.88 8.98
C ASN A 263 -19.14 27.09 8.41
N GLU A 264 -20.06 27.63 9.21
CA GLU A 264 -20.66 28.94 9.01
C GLU A 264 -19.60 30.05 9.15
#